data_3cb47b86883c4b3345aa9fbf8d5a390b
#
_entry.id   3cb47b86883c4b3345aa9fbf8d5a390b
#
_cell.length_a   1.000
_cell.length_b   1.000
_cell.length_c   1.000
_cell.angle_alpha   90.00
_cell.angle_beta   90.00
_cell.angle_gamma   90.00
#
_symmetry.space_group_name_H-M   'P 1'
#
loop_
_entity.id
_entity.type
_entity.pdbx_description
1 polymer ?
#
loop_
_entity_poly.entity_id
_entity_poly.type
_entity_poly.pdbx_seq_one_letter_code
_entity_poly.pdbx_strand_id
1 'polypeptide(L)'
;MKLTFIGNGNMAQALIKGLVENYEIEVLGRNEKSLQAIQTQLPKISTKVIEDKEDISGKNIVLCVKPYSLPDLAPKLMGQAEAIYSVLAGTSIESLKSQLKAKKYIRTMPNLGASHLKSMTTITGDEALKESALTIFNKIGRSLWLSSEN
;
A
#
# COMPACT_ATOMS: atom_id res chain seq x y z
N MET A 1 -8.92 -10.35 6.26
CA MET A 1 -7.59 -9.73 6.27
C MET A 1 -7.73 -8.22 6.39
N LYS A 2 -6.90 -7.62 7.18
CA LYS A 2 -6.85 -6.17 7.33
C LYS A 2 -5.68 -5.60 6.54
N LEU A 3 -5.92 -4.54 5.79
CA LEU A 3 -4.90 -3.81 5.07
C LEU A 3 -4.74 -2.42 5.67
N THR A 4 -3.50 -2.00 5.88
CA THR A 4 -3.17 -0.67 6.36
C THR A 4 -2.53 0.10 5.22
N PHE A 5 -3.22 1.11 4.72
CA PHE A 5 -2.68 1.98 3.68
C PHE A 5 -1.88 3.10 4.32
N ILE A 6 -0.69 3.34 3.81
CA ILE A 6 0.08 4.53 4.19
C ILE A 6 0.11 5.44 2.98
N GLY A 7 -0.52 6.60 3.10
CA GLY A 7 -0.75 7.52 2.01
C GLY A 7 -2.18 7.44 1.49
N ASN A 8 -2.71 8.57 1.03
CA ASN A 8 -4.10 8.67 0.60
C ASN A 8 -4.28 9.53 -0.65
N GLY A 9 -3.28 9.52 -1.52
CA GLY A 9 -3.37 10.17 -2.83
C GLY A 9 -4.29 9.43 -3.79
N ASN A 10 -4.26 9.83 -5.06
CA ASN A 10 -5.16 9.29 -6.08
C ASN A 10 -5.05 7.78 -6.25
N MET A 11 -3.84 7.25 -6.27
CA MET A 11 -3.64 5.80 -6.41
C MET A 11 -4.20 5.04 -5.21
N ALA A 12 -3.92 5.53 -3.99
CA ALA A 12 -4.44 4.91 -2.78
C ALA A 12 -5.96 4.89 -2.79
N GLN A 13 -6.59 6.00 -3.15
CA GLN A 13 -8.05 6.09 -3.18
C GLN A 13 -8.66 5.13 -4.20
N ALA A 14 -8.03 4.99 -5.36
CA ALA A 14 -8.49 4.04 -6.38
C ALA A 14 -8.44 2.59 -5.87
N LEU A 15 -7.32 2.23 -5.22
CA LEU A 15 -7.15 0.90 -4.64
C LEU A 15 -8.17 0.65 -3.53
N ILE A 16 -8.33 1.59 -2.62
CA ILE A 16 -9.26 1.47 -1.49
C ILE A 16 -10.68 1.25 -1.98
N LYS A 17 -11.12 2.02 -2.98
CA LYS A 17 -12.47 1.85 -3.55
C LYS A 17 -12.69 0.44 -4.09
N GLY A 18 -11.66 -0.15 -4.69
CA GLY A 18 -11.75 -1.51 -5.23
C GLY A 18 -11.67 -2.60 -4.18
N LEU A 19 -11.19 -2.30 -2.98
CA LEU A 19 -10.91 -3.29 -1.95
C LEU A 19 -11.84 -3.23 -0.74
N VAL A 20 -12.54 -2.12 -0.52
CA VAL A 20 -13.25 -1.85 0.72
C VAL A 20 -14.36 -2.86 1.05
N GLU A 21 -14.93 -3.51 0.05
CA GLU A 21 -15.98 -4.50 0.28
C GLU A 21 -15.45 -5.87 0.72
N ASN A 22 -14.16 -6.13 0.48
CA ASN A 22 -13.56 -7.45 0.75
C ASN A 22 -12.50 -7.44 1.84
N TYR A 23 -12.07 -6.26 2.29
CA TYR A 23 -11.00 -6.12 3.28
C TYR A 23 -11.38 -5.08 4.33
N GLU A 24 -10.91 -5.29 5.56
CA GLU A 24 -10.93 -4.25 6.57
C GLU A 24 -9.78 -3.30 6.26
N ILE A 25 -10.07 -1.99 6.14
CA ILE A 25 -9.07 -1.02 5.70
C ILE A 25 -8.87 0.08 6.72
N GLU A 26 -7.61 0.31 7.06
CA GLU A 26 -7.15 1.43 7.85
C GLU A 26 -6.26 2.30 6.97
N VAL A 27 -6.44 3.62 7.02
CA VAL A 27 -5.63 4.55 6.25
C VAL A 27 -4.85 5.47 7.17
N LEU A 28 -3.53 5.46 7.03
CA LEU A 28 -2.63 6.33 7.78
C LEU A 28 -2.12 7.42 6.85
N GLY A 29 -2.16 8.66 7.30
CA GLY A 29 -1.71 9.79 6.49
C GLY A 29 -1.26 10.96 7.33
N ARG A 30 -0.74 11.99 6.69
CA ARG A 30 -0.24 13.18 7.38
C ARG A 30 -1.26 14.30 7.47
N ASN A 31 -2.22 14.34 6.55
CA ASN A 31 -3.17 15.44 6.43
C ASN A 31 -4.55 15.00 6.92
N GLU A 32 -4.98 15.58 8.03
CA GLU A 32 -6.27 15.25 8.64
C GLU A 32 -7.44 15.53 7.70
N LYS A 33 -7.41 16.63 6.96
CA LYS A 33 -8.49 16.99 6.04
C LYS A 33 -8.64 15.96 4.92
N SER A 34 -7.53 15.51 4.34
CA SER A 34 -7.54 14.48 3.29
C SER A 34 -8.10 13.17 3.81
N LEU A 35 -7.72 12.80 5.04
CA LEU A 35 -8.22 11.58 5.66
C LEU A 35 -9.71 11.67 5.94
N GLN A 36 -10.20 12.80 6.44
CA GLN A 36 -11.63 13.01 6.66
C GLN A 36 -12.41 12.95 5.35
N ALA A 37 -11.87 13.51 4.28
CA ALA A 37 -12.52 13.50 2.98
C ALA A 37 -12.72 12.07 2.47
N ILE A 38 -11.70 11.22 2.57
CA ILE A 38 -11.81 9.84 2.10
C ILE A 38 -12.74 9.03 3.02
N GLN A 39 -12.70 9.26 4.32
CA GLN A 39 -13.58 8.58 5.25
C GLN A 39 -15.05 8.95 5.04
N THR A 40 -15.33 10.19 4.67
CA THR A 40 -16.68 10.63 4.35
C THR A 40 -17.23 9.88 3.13
N GLN A 41 -16.39 9.66 2.11
CA GLN A 41 -16.78 8.92 0.92
C GLN A 41 -16.90 7.41 1.17
N LEU A 42 -16.08 6.87 2.07
CA LEU A 42 -15.99 5.44 2.34
C LEU A 42 -16.08 5.20 3.85
N PRO A 43 -17.32 5.24 4.42
CA PRO A 43 -17.50 5.16 5.88
C PRO A 43 -16.99 3.88 6.54
N LYS A 44 -16.77 2.82 5.76
CA LYS A 44 -16.28 1.55 6.30
C LYS A 44 -14.80 1.56 6.68
N ILE A 45 -14.02 2.52 6.18
CA ILE A 45 -12.60 2.59 6.51
C ILE A 45 -12.39 3.32 7.83
N SER A 46 -11.25 3.06 8.47
CA SER A 46 -10.77 3.86 9.58
C SER A 46 -9.58 4.70 9.12
N THR A 47 -9.39 5.84 9.76
CA THR A 47 -8.30 6.76 9.41
C THR A 47 -7.55 7.21 10.65
N LYS A 48 -6.27 7.52 10.49
CA LYS A 48 -5.44 8.02 11.58
C LYS A 48 -4.33 8.89 11.03
N VAL A 49 -4.08 10.02 11.70
CA VAL A 49 -2.94 10.88 11.35
C VAL A 49 -1.66 10.28 11.92
N ILE A 50 -0.61 10.20 11.10
CA ILE A 50 0.72 9.81 11.55
C ILE A 50 1.36 11.02 12.21
N GLU A 51 1.70 10.87 13.48
CA GLU A 51 2.40 11.90 14.24
C GLU A 51 3.90 11.61 14.25
N ASP A 52 4.55 11.67 15.43
CA ASP A 52 5.99 11.46 15.53
C ASP A 52 6.39 10.01 15.34
N LYS A 53 5.54 9.09 15.78
CA LYS A 53 5.81 7.64 15.71
C LYS A 53 4.53 6.88 15.44
N GLU A 54 4.66 5.83 14.62
CA GLU A 54 3.54 4.95 14.30
C GLU A 54 4.02 3.51 14.32
N ASP A 55 3.37 2.65 15.09
CA ASP A 55 3.72 1.23 15.18
C ASP A 55 3.05 0.45 14.06
N ILE A 56 3.87 -0.17 13.21
CA ILE A 56 3.38 -0.99 12.09
C ILE A 56 3.58 -2.48 12.33
N SER A 57 3.90 -2.88 13.55
CA SER A 57 4.17 -4.29 13.89
C SER A 57 3.02 -5.19 13.49
N GLY A 58 3.34 -6.25 12.73
CA GLY A 58 2.37 -7.27 12.31
C GLY A 58 1.35 -6.82 11.28
N LYS A 59 1.46 -5.60 10.76
CA LYS A 59 0.48 -5.06 9.80
C LYS A 59 0.82 -5.45 8.37
N ASN A 60 -0.23 -5.56 7.55
CA ASN A 60 -0.09 -5.71 6.10
C ASN A 60 -0.23 -4.32 5.49
N ILE A 61 0.89 -3.78 5.05
CA ILE A 61 0.99 -2.38 4.61
C ILE A 61 0.86 -2.29 3.09
N VAL A 62 -0.03 -1.43 2.61
CA VAL A 62 -0.04 -1.00 1.21
C VAL A 62 0.57 0.40 1.18
N LEU A 63 1.77 0.50 0.66
CA LEU A 63 2.56 1.73 0.71
C LEU A 63 2.31 2.57 -0.54
N CYS A 64 1.63 3.70 -0.35
CA CYS A 64 1.14 4.57 -1.43
C CYS A 64 1.62 6.02 -1.31
N VAL A 65 2.72 6.27 -0.60
CA VAL A 65 3.28 7.62 -0.50
C VAL A 65 4.06 7.97 -1.76
N LYS A 66 4.37 9.24 -1.95
CA LYS A 66 5.28 9.64 -3.02
C LYS A 66 6.69 9.15 -2.69
N PRO A 67 7.48 8.69 -3.71
CA PRO A 67 8.83 8.19 -3.43
C PRO A 67 9.72 9.17 -2.66
N TYR A 68 9.62 10.45 -2.96
CA TYR A 68 10.41 11.46 -2.27
C TYR A 68 10.00 11.70 -0.81
N SER A 69 8.81 11.24 -0.42
CA SER A 69 8.34 11.34 0.97
C SER A 69 8.82 10.21 1.86
N LEU A 70 9.30 9.11 1.27
CA LEU A 70 9.69 7.93 2.02
C LEU A 70 10.82 8.18 3.02
N PRO A 71 11.89 8.93 2.68
CA PRO A 71 12.96 9.20 3.66
C PRO A 71 12.50 9.94 4.91
N ASP A 72 11.50 10.79 4.79
CA ASP A 72 10.94 11.51 5.95
C ASP A 72 9.97 10.66 6.76
N LEU A 73 9.27 9.77 6.09
CA LEU A 73 8.27 8.91 6.71
C LEU A 73 8.89 7.71 7.43
N ALA A 74 9.87 7.07 6.81
CA ALA A 74 10.42 5.81 7.31
C ALA A 74 10.89 5.86 8.77
N PRO A 75 11.58 6.93 9.23
CA PRO A 75 12.00 6.99 10.64
C PRO A 75 10.84 7.06 11.63
N LYS A 76 9.65 7.42 11.18
CA LYS A 76 8.46 7.50 12.06
C LYS A 76 7.78 6.14 12.24
N LEU A 77 8.07 5.18 11.37
CA LEU A 77 7.46 3.87 11.42
C LEU A 77 8.27 2.95 12.29
N MET A 78 7.63 2.38 13.32
CA MET A 78 8.27 1.53 14.31
C MET A 78 7.80 0.09 14.17
N GLY A 79 8.68 -0.85 14.57
CA GLY A 79 8.34 -2.26 14.54
C GLY A 79 8.55 -2.88 13.18
N GLN A 80 8.16 -4.15 13.05
CA GLN A 80 8.30 -4.91 11.83
C GLN A 80 6.93 -5.27 11.27
N ALA A 81 6.61 -4.81 10.06
CA ALA A 81 5.38 -5.17 9.39
C ALA A 81 5.38 -6.65 9.02
N GLU A 82 4.20 -7.25 8.88
CA GLU A 82 4.08 -8.61 8.33
C GLU A 82 4.43 -8.61 6.85
N ALA A 83 3.90 -7.66 6.10
CA ALA A 83 4.15 -7.55 4.67
C ALA A 83 4.06 -6.09 4.23
N ILE A 84 4.85 -5.73 3.22
CA ILE A 84 4.74 -4.43 2.56
C ILE A 84 4.46 -4.68 1.08
N TYR A 85 3.33 -4.14 0.62
CA TYR A 85 2.95 -4.10 -0.79
C TYR A 85 3.16 -2.67 -1.26
N SER A 86 4.22 -2.45 -2.03
CA SER A 86 4.59 -1.10 -2.48
C SER A 86 4.04 -0.80 -3.86
N VAL A 87 3.45 0.39 -4.02
CA VAL A 87 3.06 0.90 -5.35
C VAL A 87 3.96 2.08 -5.76
N LEU A 88 5.10 2.26 -5.08
CA LEU A 88 6.00 3.37 -5.35
C LEU A 88 6.74 3.19 -6.67
N ALA A 89 6.62 4.19 -7.55
CA ALA A 89 7.38 4.20 -8.80
C ALA A 89 8.87 4.34 -8.52
N GLY A 90 9.68 3.64 -9.32
CA GLY A 90 11.13 3.79 -9.25
C GLY A 90 11.80 3.36 -7.96
N THR A 91 11.09 2.63 -7.09
CA THR A 91 11.63 2.20 -5.79
C THR A 91 11.74 0.69 -5.77
N SER A 92 12.98 0.19 -5.76
CA SER A 92 13.24 -1.26 -5.76
C SER A 92 12.95 -1.89 -4.40
N ILE A 93 12.82 -3.22 -4.40
CA ILE A 93 12.66 -3.97 -3.15
C ILE A 93 13.87 -3.75 -2.24
N GLU A 94 15.08 -3.71 -2.80
CA GLU A 94 16.28 -3.46 -2.01
C GLU A 94 16.22 -2.09 -1.32
N SER A 95 15.77 -1.07 -2.03
CA SER A 95 15.58 0.26 -1.45
C SER A 95 14.54 0.25 -0.34
N LEU A 96 13.44 -0.47 -0.54
CA LEU A 96 12.42 -0.61 0.50
C LEU A 96 13.00 -1.27 1.75
N LYS A 97 13.77 -2.35 1.58
CA LYS A 97 14.39 -3.06 2.71
C LYS A 97 15.36 -2.19 3.51
N SER A 98 16.02 -1.25 2.83
CA SER A 98 16.96 -0.35 3.50
C SER A 98 16.26 0.69 4.37
N GLN A 99 15.00 0.97 4.13
CA GLN A 99 14.25 2.02 4.82
C GLN A 99 13.15 1.52 5.74
N LEU A 100 12.53 0.39 5.43
CA LEU A 100 11.38 -0.14 6.15
C LEU A 100 11.59 -1.59 6.57
N LYS A 101 11.14 -1.93 7.78
CA LYS A 101 11.26 -3.30 8.28
C LYS A 101 9.98 -4.07 8.07
N ALA A 102 10.07 -5.20 7.39
CA ALA A 102 8.97 -6.13 7.21
C ALA A 102 9.51 -7.54 7.06
N LYS A 103 8.65 -8.52 7.29
CA LYS A 103 9.04 -9.92 7.07
C LYS A 103 9.10 -10.22 5.57
N LYS A 104 8.22 -9.63 4.78
CA LYS A 104 8.09 -9.91 3.35
C LYS A 104 7.79 -8.63 2.58
N TYR A 105 8.23 -8.56 1.34
CA TYR A 105 8.08 -7.39 0.49
C TYR A 105 7.53 -7.76 -0.87
N ILE A 106 6.60 -6.94 -1.35
CA ILE A 106 6.05 -7.01 -2.72
C ILE A 106 6.21 -5.63 -3.35
N ARG A 107 6.63 -5.61 -4.60
CA ARG A 107 6.66 -4.41 -5.42
C ARG A 107 5.62 -4.55 -6.52
N THR A 108 4.78 -3.54 -6.66
CA THR A 108 3.78 -3.51 -7.72
C THR A 108 3.92 -2.24 -8.54
N MET A 109 3.55 -2.33 -9.80
CA MET A 109 3.57 -1.21 -10.73
C MET A 109 2.22 -1.14 -11.44
N PRO A 110 1.21 -0.55 -10.77
CA PRO A 110 -0.10 -0.38 -11.41
C PRO A 110 -0.04 0.76 -12.43
N ASN A 111 -0.85 0.64 -13.47
CA ASN A 111 -0.95 1.69 -14.47
C ASN A 111 -2.10 2.66 -14.14
N LEU A 112 -2.31 3.66 -15.00
CA LEU A 112 -3.28 4.73 -14.78
C LEU A 112 -4.75 4.29 -14.90
N GLY A 113 -5.02 3.05 -15.26
CA GLY A 113 -6.39 2.53 -15.34
C GLY A 113 -7.01 2.16 -13.99
N ALA A 114 -6.26 2.25 -12.90
CA ALA A 114 -6.70 1.79 -11.59
C ALA A 114 -8.02 2.43 -11.13
N SER A 115 -8.21 3.73 -11.37
CA SER A 115 -9.41 4.45 -10.94
C SER A 115 -10.70 3.94 -11.61
N HIS A 116 -10.57 3.19 -12.69
CA HIS A 116 -11.70 2.63 -13.43
C HIS A 116 -11.73 1.10 -13.36
N LEU A 117 -11.00 0.51 -12.41
CA LEU A 117 -10.89 -0.94 -12.27
C LEU A 117 -10.36 -1.62 -13.52
N LYS A 118 -9.51 -0.93 -14.26
CA LYS A 118 -8.88 -1.40 -15.51
C LYS A 118 -7.36 -1.39 -15.42
N SER A 119 -6.84 -1.41 -14.21
CA SER A 119 -5.41 -1.44 -13.99
C SER A 119 -4.79 -2.73 -14.55
N MET A 120 -3.62 -2.60 -15.15
CA MET A 120 -2.73 -3.74 -15.38
C MET A 120 -1.58 -3.57 -14.41
N THR A 121 -1.48 -4.45 -13.43
CA THR A 121 -0.47 -4.37 -12.38
C THR A 121 0.56 -5.46 -12.55
N THR A 122 1.83 -5.10 -12.67
CA THR A 122 2.92 -6.07 -12.59
C THR A 122 3.36 -6.19 -11.14
N ILE A 123 3.60 -7.41 -10.68
CA ILE A 123 3.86 -7.71 -9.27
C ILE A 123 5.09 -8.60 -9.16
N THR A 124 6.00 -8.27 -8.27
CA THR A 124 7.15 -9.11 -7.96
C THR A 124 7.51 -9.01 -6.48
N GLY A 125 8.29 -9.97 -5.99
CA GLY A 125 8.74 -9.98 -4.60
C GLY A 125 8.70 -11.37 -4.00
N ASP A 126 8.39 -11.44 -2.70
CA ASP A 126 8.36 -12.70 -1.98
C ASP A 126 7.27 -13.65 -2.50
N GLU A 127 7.68 -14.83 -2.92
CA GLU A 127 6.77 -15.86 -3.45
C GLU A 127 5.66 -16.22 -2.46
N ALA A 128 5.94 -16.16 -1.17
CA ALA A 128 4.95 -16.47 -0.15
C ALA A 128 3.76 -15.52 -0.17
N LEU A 129 3.93 -14.31 -0.73
CA LEU A 129 2.87 -13.32 -0.86
C LEU A 129 2.20 -13.32 -2.23
N LYS A 130 2.61 -14.19 -3.14
CA LYS A 130 2.11 -14.19 -4.52
C LYS A 130 0.59 -14.24 -4.59
N GLU A 131 -0.03 -15.19 -3.91
CA GLU A 131 -1.49 -15.35 -3.96
C GLU A 131 -2.21 -14.15 -3.37
N SER A 132 -1.77 -13.66 -2.20
CA SER A 132 -2.41 -12.51 -1.58
C SER A 132 -2.25 -11.25 -2.43
N ALA A 133 -1.09 -11.04 -3.02
CA ALA A 133 -0.84 -9.89 -3.89
C ALA A 133 -1.73 -9.94 -5.14
N LEU A 134 -1.81 -11.11 -5.79
CA LEU A 134 -2.68 -11.26 -6.95
C LEU A 134 -4.15 -11.03 -6.59
N THR A 135 -4.59 -11.55 -5.45
CA THR A 135 -5.97 -11.38 -4.99
C THR A 135 -6.28 -9.90 -4.76
N ILE A 136 -5.37 -9.18 -4.09
CA ILE A 136 -5.55 -7.75 -3.82
C ILE A 136 -5.63 -6.96 -5.13
N PHE A 137 -4.63 -7.11 -5.99
CA PHE A 137 -4.55 -6.26 -7.18
C PHE A 137 -5.49 -6.67 -8.31
N ASN A 138 -5.98 -7.92 -8.31
CA ASN A 138 -7.03 -8.32 -9.24
C ASN A 138 -8.38 -7.66 -8.96
N LYS A 139 -8.56 -7.06 -7.77
CA LYS A 139 -9.78 -6.29 -7.47
C LYS A 139 -9.87 -4.98 -8.26
N ILE A 140 -8.75 -4.50 -8.78
CA ILE A 140 -8.71 -3.23 -9.53
C ILE A 140 -8.36 -3.42 -11.01
N GLY A 141 -8.27 -4.66 -11.48
CA GLY A 141 -7.93 -4.95 -12.87
C GLY A 141 -7.20 -6.26 -13.00
N ARG A 142 -6.30 -6.35 -13.95
CA ARG A 142 -5.50 -7.55 -14.18
C ARG A 142 -4.14 -7.42 -13.50
N SER A 143 -3.60 -8.56 -13.08
CA SER A 143 -2.29 -8.62 -12.45
C SER A 143 -1.41 -9.65 -13.13
N LEU A 144 -0.11 -9.37 -13.17
CA LEU A 144 0.88 -10.26 -13.74
C LEU A 144 2.04 -10.41 -12.76
N TRP A 145 2.31 -11.64 -12.36
CA TRP A 145 3.45 -11.94 -11.49
C TRP A 145 4.73 -12.08 -12.31
N LEU A 146 5.78 -11.42 -11.87
CA LEU A 146 7.11 -11.52 -12.45
C LEU A 146 8.05 -12.17 -11.43
N SER A 147 8.91 -13.08 -11.89
CA SER A 147 9.84 -13.79 -11.02
C SER A 147 10.98 -12.88 -10.51
N SER A 148 11.20 -11.74 -11.12
CA SER A 148 12.21 -10.78 -10.70
C SER A 148 11.82 -9.37 -11.14
N GLU A 149 12.52 -8.37 -10.59
CA GLU A 149 12.31 -6.97 -10.94
C GLU A 149 12.83 -6.60 -12.33
N ASN A 150 13.63 -7.46 -12.94
CA ASN A 150 14.24 -7.20 -14.24
C ASN A 150 13.37 -7.62 -15.41
#